data_e027e3321c3382ca0a7966a358d89e77
#
_entry.id   e027e3321c3382ca0a7966a358d89e77
#
_cell.length_a   1.000
_cell.length_b   1.000
_cell.length_c   1.000
_cell.angle_alpha   90.00
_cell.angle_beta   90.00
_cell.angle_gamma   90.00
#
_symmetry.space_group_name_H-M   'P 1'
#
loop_
_entity.id
_entity.type
_entity.pdbx_description
1 polymer ?
#
loop_
_entity_poly.entity_id
_entity_poly.type
_entity_poly.pdbx_seq_one_letter_code
_entity_poly.pdbx_strand_id
1 'polypeptide(L)'
;NRKTAYDKVMAENADIPHIMMGAEVAFFDGISRAERVDALTIEGTNIMLLEMPFVTWSDSVVHEVRDLIEKRHFHIILAHIERFLKIPGNKSYVEQVLELPVTVQVNAETLLDFRQKGRMFKMFRNGTAHIIGSDCHGMHHRVPNLWLGREALSKKLGEDFVKQIDTYGVQLLKDHQIHP
;
A
#
# COMPACT_ATOMS: atom_id res chain seq x y z
N ASN A 1 21.37 6.19 -4.20
CA ASN A 1 21.16 5.16 -3.19
C ASN A 1 20.17 5.67 -2.15
N ARG A 2 19.10 4.89 -1.85
CA ARG A 2 18.02 5.29 -0.91
C ARG A 2 18.57 5.68 0.45
N LYS A 3 19.50 4.90 1.00
CA LYS A 3 20.12 5.16 2.30
C LYS A 3 20.85 6.52 2.31
N THR A 4 21.58 6.85 1.28
CA THR A 4 22.28 8.15 1.18
C THR A 4 21.31 9.33 1.14
N ALA A 5 20.15 9.18 0.48
CA ALA A 5 19.13 10.24 0.46
C ALA A 5 18.46 10.37 1.84
N TYR A 6 18.14 9.27 2.49
CA TYR A 6 17.61 9.24 3.85
C TYR A 6 18.56 9.91 4.84
N ASP A 7 19.84 9.51 4.84
CA ASP A 7 20.87 10.06 5.73
C ASP A 7 21.01 11.58 5.57
N LYS A 8 20.92 12.09 4.33
CA LYS A 8 20.93 13.54 4.06
C LYS A 8 19.73 14.25 4.66
N VAL A 9 18.52 13.72 4.45
CA VAL A 9 17.29 14.31 4.99
C VAL A 9 17.34 14.35 6.52
N MET A 10 17.77 13.26 7.14
CA MET A 10 17.87 13.18 8.61
C MET A 10 18.94 14.11 9.18
N ALA A 11 20.03 14.37 8.44
CA ALA A 11 21.09 15.26 8.86
C ALA A 11 20.70 16.76 8.79
N GLU A 12 19.78 17.11 7.89
CA GLU A 12 19.44 18.53 7.65
C GLU A 12 18.27 19.04 8.50
N ASN A 13 17.48 18.16 9.11
CA ASN A 13 16.25 18.63 9.75
C ASN A 13 15.82 17.77 10.96
N ALA A 14 15.95 18.35 12.17
CA ALA A 14 15.59 17.66 13.41
C ALA A 14 14.07 17.53 13.65
N ASP A 15 13.24 18.34 12.97
CA ASP A 15 11.79 18.42 13.18
C ASP A 15 10.95 17.62 12.17
N ILE A 16 11.58 16.73 11.39
CA ILE A 16 10.82 15.87 10.47
C ILE A 16 10.17 14.70 11.22
N PRO A 17 9.01 14.23 10.76
CA PRO A 17 8.41 13.02 11.30
C PRO A 17 9.35 11.81 11.17
N HIS A 18 9.18 10.83 12.05
CA HIS A 18 9.91 9.58 11.94
C HIS A 18 9.63 8.92 10.57
N ILE A 19 10.70 8.66 9.82
CA ILE A 19 10.63 8.06 8.49
C ILE A 19 11.08 6.60 8.61
N MET A 20 10.21 5.67 8.21
CA MET A 20 10.56 4.26 8.07
C MET A 20 10.87 3.96 6.61
N MET A 21 12.00 3.30 6.35
CA MET A 21 12.35 2.88 5.00
C MET A 21 11.63 1.59 4.62
N GLY A 22 11.22 1.47 3.37
CA GLY A 22 10.65 0.26 2.79
C GLY A 22 10.88 0.22 1.29
N ALA A 23 10.48 -0.89 0.67
CA ALA A 23 10.44 -1.02 -0.79
C ALA A 23 9.00 -1.22 -1.24
N GLU A 24 8.62 -0.58 -2.34
CA GLU A 24 7.53 -1.07 -3.16
C GLU A 24 8.08 -2.23 -3.99
N VAL A 25 7.56 -3.42 -3.71
CA VAL A 25 8.07 -4.67 -4.30
C VAL A 25 7.20 -5.02 -5.49
N ALA A 26 7.75 -4.95 -6.70
CA ALA A 26 7.04 -5.43 -7.87
C ALA A 26 6.88 -6.95 -7.80
N PHE A 27 5.67 -7.43 -8.03
CA PHE A 27 5.38 -8.86 -8.10
C PHE A 27 6.18 -9.54 -9.23
N PHE A 28 6.70 -10.71 -8.94
CA PHE A 28 7.31 -11.61 -9.93
C PHE A 28 7.01 -13.07 -9.58
N ASP A 29 7.00 -13.95 -10.59
CA ASP A 29 6.74 -15.36 -10.39
C ASP A 29 7.80 -15.99 -9.47
N GLY A 30 7.34 -16.69 -8.42
CA GLY A 30 8.21 -17.28 -7.41
C GLY A 30 8.65 -16.35 -6.30
N ILE A 31 8.02 -15.17 -6.16
CA ILE A 31 8.34 -14.19 -5.11
C ILE A 31 8.24 -14.80 -3.70
N SER A 32 7.31 -15.71 -3.47
CA SER A 32 7.15 -16.39 -2.17
C SER A 32 8.33 -17.29 -1.80
N ARG A 33 9.10 -17.74 -2.79
CA ARG A 33 10.29 -18.60 -2.65
C ARG A 33 11.61 -17.86 -2.77
N ALA A 34 11.54 -16.54 -3.09
CA ALA A 34 12.74 -15.74 -3.31
C ALA A 34 13.53 -15.57 -2.01
N GLU A 35 14.83 -15.75 -2.10
CA GLU A 35 15.75 -15.42 -1.02
C GLU A 35 15.81 -13.89 -0.83
N ARG A 36 16.01 -13.46 0.41
CA ARG A 36 16.22 -12.05 0.77
C ARG A 36 15.03 -11.11 0.49
N VAL A 37 13.85 -11.61 0.15
CA VAL A 37 12.65 -10.77 0.00
C VAL A 37 12.28 -10.10 1.34
N ASP A 38 12.67 -10.68 2.45
CA ASP A 38 12.52 -10.13 3.81
C ASP A 38 13.19 -8.75 3.98
N ALA A 39 14.29 -8.51 3.26
CA ALA A 39 15.00 -7.22 3.30
C ALA A 39 14.26 -6.08 2.57
N LEU A 40 13.10 -6.37 1.98
CA LEU A 40 12.29 -5.41 1.23
C LEU A 40 11.06 -4.94 2.01
N THR A 41 10.84 -5.45 3.22
CA THR A 41 9.75 -5.02 4.11
C THR A 41 9.97 -3.61 4.63
N ILE A 42 8.92 -3.03 5.20
CA ILE A 42 9.03 -1.77 5.94
C ILE A 42 9.93 -1.99 7.16
N GLU A 43 10.89 -1.10 7.35
CA GLU A 43 11.90 -1.15 8.40
C GLU A 43 11.30 -1.50 9.78
N GLY A 44 11.86 -2.53 10.42
CA GLY A 44 11.41 -3.01 11.74
C GLY A 44 10.08 -3.75 11.74
N THR A 45 9.55 -4.13 10.57
CA THR A 45 8.27 -4.86 10.46
C THR A 45 8.34 -6.05 9.50
N ASN A 46 7.32 -6.93 9.54
CA ASN A 46 7.08 -7.94 8.50
C ASN A 46 6.10 -7.46 7.41
N ILE A 47 5.91 -6.14 7.26
CA ILE A 47 4.99 -5.58 6.28
C ILE A 47 5.69 -5.41 4.94
N MET A 48 5.10 -5.97 3.88
CA MET A 48 5.54 -5.81 2.50
C MET A 48 4.54 -4.98 1.70
N LEU A 49 4.99 -3.88 1.10
CA LEU A 49 4.22 -3.13 0.12
C LEU A 49 4.39 -3.80 -1.25
N LEU A 50 3.35 -4.47 -1.72
CA LEU A 50 3.39 -5.29 -2.92
C LEU A 50 2.65 -4.61 -4.07
N GLU A 51 3.36 -4.32 -5.16
CA GLU A 51 2.79 -3.90 -6.44
C GLU A 51 2.47 -5.13 -7.27
N MET A 52 1.20 -5.35 -7.56
CA MET A 52 0.73 -6.49 -8.35
C MET A 52 1.10 -6.33 -9.84
N PRO A 53 1.14 -7.43 -10.64
CA PRO A 53 1.53 -7.34 -12.04
C PRO A 53 0.47 -6.61 -12.88
N PHE A 54 0.95 -5.78 -13.83
CA PHE A 54 0.11 -4.99 -14.77
C PHE A 54 -0.38 -5.80 -15.98
N VAL A 55 -0.68 -7.06 -15.75
CA VAL A 55 -1.22 -8.00 -16.75
C VAL A 55 -2.44 -8.70 -16.19
N THR A 56 -3.14 -9.47 -16.99
CA THR A 56 -4.19 -10.36 -16.50
C THR A 56 -3.57 -11.39 -15.55
N TRP A 57 -4.13 -11.50 -14.35
CA TRP A 57 -3.64 -12.41 -13.32
C TRP A 57 -4.07 -13.85 -13.63
N SER A 58 -3.47 -14.77 -12.92
CA SER A 58 -3.78 -16.21 -12.96
C SER A 58 -3.89 -16.74 -11.53
N ASP A 59 -4.31 -17.98 -11.38
CA ASP A 59 -4.33 -18.67 -10.08
C ASP A 59 -2.93 -18.66 -9.41
N SER A 60 -1.86 -18.72 -10.21
CA SER A 60 -0.49 -18.65 -9.71
C SER A 60 -0.22 -17.34 -8.95
N VAL A 61 -0.72 -16.22 -9.46
CA VAL A 61 -0.57 -14.91 -8.79
C VAL A 61 -1.25 -14.92 -7.43
N VAL A 62 -2.47 -15.44 -7.34
CA VAL A 62 -3.21 -15.57 -6.08
C VAL A 62 -2.48 -16.50 -5.10
N HIS A 63 -1.96 -17.63 -5.59
CA HIS A 63 -1.19 -18.58 -4.78
C HIS A 63 0.09 -17.96 -4.23
N GLU A 64 0.85 -17.20 -5.02
CA GLU A 64 2.07 -16.53 -4.55
C GLU A 64 1.75 -15.52 -3.43
N VAL A 65 0.68 -14.73 -3.55
CA VAL A 65 0.26 -13.80 -2.48
C VAL A 65 -0.13 -14.57 -1.22
N ARG A 66 -0.89 -15.66 -1.36
CA ARG A 66 -1.24 -16.53 -0.23
C ARG A 66 0.00 -17.12 0.44
N ASP A 67 0.96 -17.61 -0.33
CA ASP A 67 2.19 -18.19 0.18
C ASP A 67 3.08 -17.15 0.90
N LEU A 68 3.10 -15.90 0.44
CA LEU A 68 3.75 -14.81 1.16
C LEU A 68 3.14 -14.61 2.56
N ILE A 69 1.82 -14.71 2.68
CA ILE A 69 1.10 -14.54 3.94
C ILE A 69 1.25 -15.78 4.83
N GLU A 70 0.91 -16.97 4.32
CA GLU A 70 0.77 -18.18 5.13
C GLU A 70 2.12 -18.86 5.43
N LYS A 71 3.07 -18.85 4.47
CA LYS A 71 4.36 -19.54 4.59
C LYS A 71 5.51 -18.62 4.99
N ARG A 72 5.46 -17.36 4.55
CA ARG A 72 6.51 -16.38 4.86
C ARG A 72 6.13 -15.43 5.99
N HIS A 73 4.86 -15.47 6.43
CA HIS A 73 4.32 -14.66 7.52
C HIS A 73 4.46 -13.14 7.30
N PHE A 74 4.42 -12.70 6.03
CA PHE A 74 4.35 -11.30 5.71
C PHE A 74 2.93 -10.78 5.86
N HIS A 75 2.80 -9.54 6.34
CA HIS A 75 1.59 -8.76 6.14
C HIS A 75 1.69 -8.00 4.83
N ILE A 76 0.75 -8.23 3.93
CA ILE A 76 0.78 -7.63 2.59
C ILE A 76 -0.06 -6.36 2.55
N ILE A 77 0.55 -5.26 2.13
CA ILE A 77 -0.15 -4.06 1.67
C ILE A 77 -0.17 -4.11 0.15
N LEU A 78 -1.37 -4.20 -0.44
CA LEU A 78 -1.54 -4.08 -1.89
C LEU A 78 -1.43 -2.62 -2.29
N ALA A 79 -0.39 -2.27 -3.02
CA ALA A 79 -0.17 -0.92 -3.51
C ALA A 79 -1.22 -0.54 -4.58
N HIS A 80 -1.67 0.71 -4.56
CA HIS A 80 -2.52 1.36 -5.58
C HIS A 80 -3.50 0.42 -6.31
N ILE A 81 -4.36 -0.24 -5.55
CA ILE A 81 -5.30 -1.28 -6.03
C ILE A 81 -6.13 -0.83 -7.24
N GLU A 82 -6.43 0.45 -7.35
CA GLU A 82 -7.22 1.03 -8.43
C GLU A 82 -6.64 0.78 -9.83
N ARG A 83 -5.34 0.55 -9.94
CA ARG A 83 -4.67 0.26 -11.20
C ARG A 83 -5.06 -1.12 -11.72
N PHE A 84 -5.15 -2.08 -10.83
CA PHE A 84 -5.42 -3.49 -11.17
C PHE A 84 -6.91 -3.77 -11.39
N LEU A 85 -7.78 -2.97 -10.78
CA LEU A 85 -9.23 -3.04 -10.99
C LEU A 85 -9.67 -2.67 -12.42
N LYS A 86 -8.78 -2.10 -13.23
CA LYS A 86 -9.04 -1.71 -14.63
C LYS A 86 -8.57 -2.75 -15.63
N ILE A 87 -7.78 -3.71 -15.21
CA ILE A 87 -7.21 -4.72 -16.11
C ILE A 87 -8.31 -5.73 -16.45
N PRO A 88 -8.63 -5.93 -17.74
CA PRO A 88 -9.62 -6.92 -18.16
C PRO A 88 -9.26 -8.33 -17.66
N GLY A 89 -10.23 -9.07 -17.18
CA GLY A 89 -10.04 -10.43 -16.69
C GLY A 89 -9.60 -10.51 -15.22
N ASN A 90 -9.16 -9.43 -14.59
CA ASN A 90 -8.65 -9.48 -13.21
C ASN A 90 -9.74 -9.52 -12.14
N LYS A 91 -10.99 -9.24 -12.46
CA LYS A 91 -12.03 -9.06 -11.43
C LYS A 91 -12.09 -10.20 -10.41
N SER A 92 -12.19 -11.44 -10.88
CA SER A 92 -12.30 -12.62 -10.01
C SER A 92 -11.00 -12.87 -9.20
N TYR A 93 -9.84 -12.61 -9.79
CA TYR A 93 -8.57 -12.76 -9.10
C TYR A 93 -8.36 -11.69 -8.03
N VAL A 94 -8.74 -10.44 -8.33
CA VAL A 94 -8.74 -9.37 -7.33
C VAL A 94 -9.67 -9.70 -6.17
N GLU A 95 -10.88 -10.19 -6.44
CA GLU A 95 -11.82 -10.63 -5.40
C GLU A 95 -11.19 -11.72 -4.52
N GLN A 96 -10.53 -12.73 -5.09
CA GLN A 96 -9.83 -13.78 -4.33
C GLN A 96 -8.67 -13.24 -3.47
N VAL A 97 -7.88 -12.29 -4.00
CA VAL A 97 -6.79 -11.68 -3.22
C VAL A 97 -7.36 -10.81 -2.09
N LEU A 98 -8.49 -10.13 -2.32
CA LEU A 98 -9.15 -9.32 -1.28
C LEU A 98 -9.82 -10.16 -0.18
N GLU A 99 -10.02 -11.46 -0.37
CA GLU A 99 -10.46 -12.40 0.67
C GLU A 99 -9.32 -12.81 1.62
N LEU A 100 -8.06 -12.58 1.22
CA LEU A 100 -6.89 -12.82 2.07
C LEU A 100 -6.74 -11.67 3.10
N PRO A 101 -6.05 -11.88 4.22
CA PRO A 101 -5.82 -10.85 5.22
C PRO A 101 -4.79 -9.81 4.76
N VAL A 102 -5.17 -9.02 3.77
CA VAL A 102 -4.35 -7.97 3.17
C VAL A 102 -4.82 -6.58 3.56
N THR A 103 -3.91 -5.64 3.64
CA THR A 103 -4.23 -4.21 3.68
C THR A 103 -4.27 -3.66 2.25
N VAL A 104 -5.27 -2.86 1.93
CA VAL A 104 -5.45 -2.27 0.60
C VAL A 104 -5.15 -0.79 0.65
N GLN A 105 -4.19 -0.36 -0.16
CA GLN A 105 -3.84 1.05 -0.35
C GLN A 105 -4.45 1.57 -1.64
N VAL A 106 -4.96 2.79 -1.57
CA VAL A 106 -5.46 3.59 -2.71
C VAL A 106 -4.59 4.84 -2.86
N ASN A 107 -4.25 5.20 -4.09
CA ASN A 107 -3.54 6.46 -4.33
C ASN A 107 -4.44 7.67 -4.08
N ALA A 108 -3.90 8.68 -3.40
CA ALA A 108 -4.59 9.94 -3.09
C ALA A 108 -5.09 10.63 -4.36
N GLU A 109 -4.33 10.59 -5.45
CA GLU A 109 -4.71 11.14 -6.74
C GLU A 109 -6.02 10.57 -7.28
N THR A 110 -6.26 9.27 -7.07
CA THR A 110 -7.48 8.60 -7.55
C THR A 110 -8.75 9.08 -6.85
N LEU A 111 -8.63 9.57 -5.61
CA LEU A 111 -9.73 10.20 -4.88
C LEU A 111 -10.12 11.57 -5.45
N LEU A 112 -9.26 12.17 -6.26
CA LEU A 112 -9.52 13.44 -6.94
C LEU A 112 -10.06 13.23 -8.37
N ASP A 113 -9.78 12.07 -8.98
CA ASP A 113 -10.24 11.72 -10.32
C ASP A 113 -11.76 11.47 -10.35
N PHE A 114 -12.48 12.31 -11.09
CA PHE A 114 -13.95 12.24 -11.17
C PHE A 114 -14.49 10.90 -11.71
N ARG A 115 -13.69 10.15 -12.49
CA ARG A 115 -14.06 8.85 -13.07
C ARG A 115 -13.93 7.69 -12.08
N GLN A 116 -13.03 7.82 -11.11
CA GLN A 116 -12.63 6.74 -10.23
C GLN A 116 -13.02 6.95 -8.76
N LYS A 117 -13.05 8.20 -8.30
CA LYS A 117 -13.28 8.55 -6.89
C LYS A 117 -14.54 7.90 -6.29
N GLY A 118 -15.62 7.81 -7.08
CA GLY A 118 -16.86 7.19 -6.61
C GLY A 118 -16.69 5.73 -6.18
N ARG A 119 -15.92 4.95 -6.97
CA ARG A 119 -15.57 3.56 -6.65
C ARG A 119 -14.66 3.49 -5.42
N MET A 120 -13.65 4.34 -5.34
CA MET A 120 -12.72 4.36 -4.20
C MET A 120 -13.42 4.72 -2.90
N PHE A 121 -14.26 5.74 -2.88
CA PHE A 121 -15.07 6.07 -1.70
C PHE A 121 -15.99 4.92 -1.27
N LYS A 122 -16.53 4.15 -2.23
CA LYS A 122 -17.32 2.95 -1.91
C LYS A 122 -16.44 1.88 -1.27
N MET A 123 -15.21 1.65 -1.77
CA MET A 123 -14.27 0.68 -1.19
C MET A 123 -13.89 1.07 0.24
N PHE A 124 -13.60 2.33 0.51
CA PHE A 124 -13.33 2.81 1.88
C PHE A 124 -14.56 2.60 2.80
N ARG A 125 -15.75 3.00 2.35
CA ARG A 125 -16.98 2.84 3.15
C ARG A 125 -17.29 1.39 3.49
N ASN A 126 -16.99 0.48 2.60
CA ASN A 126 -17.26 -0.96 2.78
C ASN A 126 -16.12 -1.69 3.50
N GLY A 127 -15.05 -1.00 3.90
CA GLY A 127 -13.89 -1.62 4.54
C GLY A 127 -13.03 -2.47 3.60
N THR A 128 -13.13 -2.27 2.28
CA THR A 128 -12.28 -2.97 1.30
C THR A 128 -10.98 -2.19 1.02
N ALA A 129 -10.98 -0.87 1.19
CA ALA A 129 -9.79 -0.03 1.16
C ALA A 129 -9.50 0.47 2.58
N HIS A 130 -8.23 0.49 2.97
CA HIS A 130 -7.82 0.68 4.36
C HIS A 130 -6.96 1.92 4.56
N ILE A 131 -6.05 2.21 3.64
CA ILE A 131 -5.09 3.30 3.74
C ILE A 131 -4.94 4.04 2.41
N ILE A 132 -4.38 5.26 2.47
CA ILE A 132 -4.03 6.05 1.30
C ILE A 132 -2.52 6.25 1.20
N GLY A 133 -2.01 6.30 -0.04
CA GLY A 133 -0.63 6.63 -0.35
C GLY A 133 -0.54 7.80 -1.33
N SER A 134 0.57 8.52 -1.36
CA SER A 134 0.80 9.56 -2.36
C SER A 134 1.35 9.01 -3.67
N ASP A 135 2.05 7.89 -3.61
CA ASP A 135 2.84 7.37 -4.73
C ASP A 135 3.76 8.45 -5.34
N CYS A 136 4.31 9.29 -4.46
CA CYS A 136 5.14 10.44 -4.81
C CYS A 136 6.49 9.98 -5.36
N HIS A 137 6.88 10.53 -6.51
CA HIS A 137 8.17 10.24 -7.15
C HIS A 137 9.04 11.49 -7.32
N GLY A 138 8.54 12.66 -6.98
CA GLY A 138 9.28 13.92 -7.08
C GLY A 138 8.41 15.15 -6.99
N MET A 139 9.02 16.31 -7.23
CA MET A 139 8.36 17.62 -7.11
C MET A 139 7.67 18.10 -8.40
N HIS A 140 7.91 17.43 -9.53
CA HIS A 140 7.37 17.83 -10.84
C HIS A 140 6.41 16.79 -11.43
N HIS A 141 6.70 15.51 -11.22
CA HIS A 141 5.85 14.40 -11.64
C HIS A 141 5.51 13.56 -10.42
N ARG A 142 4.24 13.17 -10.29
CA ARG A 142 3.71 12.48 -9.10
C ARG A 142 4.13 13.21 -7.82
N VAL A 143 3.70 14.45 -7.71
CA VAL A 143 3.99 15.31 -6.55
C VAL A 143 3.34 14.78 -5.27
N PRO A 144 3.86 15.16 -4.09
CA PRO A 144 3.21 14.86 -2.81
C PRO A 144 1.77 15.43 -2.81
N ASN A 145 0.78 14.57 -2.68
CA ASN A 145 -0.64 14.95 -2.75
C ASN A 145 -1.50 14.29 -1.67
N LEU A 146 -0.88 13.66 -0.68
CA LEU A 146 -1.58 12.90 0.36
C LEU A 146 -2.64 13.74 1.08
N TRP A 147 -2.32 15.01 1.35
CA TRP A 147 -3.24 15.93 2.02
C TRP A 147 -4.51 16.19 1.21
N LEU A 148 -4.43 16.26 -0.13
CA LEU A 148 -5.60 16.40 -1.01
C LEU A 148 -6.51 15.17 -0.95
N GLY A 149 -5.91 13.97 -0.94
CA GLY A 149 -6.67 12.72 -0.78
C GLY A 149 -7.37 12.65 0.58
N ARG A 150 -6.69 13.08 1.66
CA ARG A 150 -7.26 13.17 3.00
C ARG A 150 -8.43 14.15 3.04
N GLU A 151 -8.28 15.31 2.44
CA GLU A 151 -9.35 16.31 2.35
C GLU A 151 -10.56 15.77 1.57
N ALA A 152 -10.35 15.06 0.46
CA ALA A 152 -11.41 14.43 -0.31
C ALA A 152 -12.15 13.36 0.51
N LEU A 153 -11.44 12.54 1.28
CA LEU A 153 -12.04 11.56 2.21
C LEU A 153 -12.84 12.26 3.31
N SER A 154 -12.26 13.28 3.95
CA SER A 154 -12.92 14.05 5.00
C SER A 154 -14.23 14.67 4.50
N LYS A 155 -14.20 15.34 3.34
CA LYS A 155 -15.40 15.92 2.70
C LYS A 155 -16.47 14.87 2.37
N LYS A 156 -16.08 13.64 2.03
CA LYS A 156 -17.02 12.60 1.55
C LYS A 156 -17.49 11.65 2.65
N LEU A 157 -16.64 11.31 3.59
CA LEU A 157 -16.88 10.29 4.62
C LEU A 157 -16.82 10.83 6.05
N GLY A 158 -16.37 12.07 6.24
CA GLY A 158 -16.23 12.73 7.53
C GLY A 158 -14.80 12.69 8.09
N GLU A 159 -14.50 13.63 8.97
CA GLU A 159 -13.17 13.72 9.62
C GLU A 159 -12.87 12.53 10.53
N ASP A 160 -13.87 12.01 11.22
CA ASP A 160 -13.69 10.85 12.10
C ASP A 160 -13.32 9.60 11.31
N PHE A 161 -13.79 9.47 10.06
CA PHE A 161 -13.36 8.40 9.18
C PHE A 161 -11.86 8.51 8.82
N VAL A 162 -11.38 9.72 8.55
CA VAL A 162 -9.95 9.96 8.30
C VAL A 162 -9.10 9.62 9.51
N LYS A 163 -9.55 9.99 10.73
CA LYS A 163 -8.88 9.60 11.98
C LYS A 163 -8.84 8.07 12.18
N GLN A 164 -9.90 7.35 11.76
CA GLN A 164 -9.92 5.89 11.80
C GLN A 164 -8.86 5.29 10.87
N ILE A 165 -8.72 5.83 9.65
CA ILE A 165 -7.65 5.42 8.71
C ILE A 165 -6.26 5.66 9.32
N ASP A 166 -6.04 6.81 9.95
CA ASP A 166 -4.76 7.12 10.60
C ASP A 166 -4.47 6.16 11.76
N THR A 167 -5.49 5.92 12.59
CA THR A 167 -5.38 4.98 13.71
C THR A 167 -5.08 3.56 13.22
N TYR A 168 -5.76 3.13 12.15
CA TYR A 168 -5.50 1.85 11.52
C TYR A 168 -4.05 1.73 11.04
N GLY A 169 -3.53 2.75 10.33
CA GLY A 169 -2.15 2.74 9.85
C GLY A 169 -1.12 2.66 10.97
N VAL A 170 -1.34 3.41 12.07
CA VAL A 170 -0.47 3.34 13.27
C VAL A 170 -0.54 1.97 13.94
N GLN A 171 -1.75 1.40 14.06
CA GLN A 171 -1.94 0.09 14.69
C GLN A 171 -1.31 -1.01 13.84
N LEU A 172 -1.48 -0.95 12.52
CA LEU A 172 -0.86 -1.87 11.56
C LEU A 172 0.66 -1.95 11.74
N LEU A 173 1.32 -0.81 11.86
CA LEU A 173 2.77 -0.76 12.10
C LEU A 173 3.15 -1.41 13.44
N LYS A 174 2.37 -1.20 14.49
CA LYS A 174 2.61 -1.77 15.83
C LYS A 174 2.40 -3.28 15.88
N ASP A 175 1.32 -3.77 15.27
CA ASP A 175 0.95 -5.19 15.28
C ASP A 175 1.93 -6.06 14.50
N HIS A 176 2.66 -5.45 13.58
CA HIS A 176 3.60 -6.13 12.68
C HIS A 176 5.08 -5.80 12.96
N GLN A 177 5.38 -5.21 14.12
CA GLN A 177 6.78 -5.00 14.53
C GLN A 177 7.49 -6.34 14.75
N ILE A 178 8.70 -6.43 14.20
CA ILE A 178 9.64 -7.53 14.48
C ILE A 178 10.56 -7.04 15.59
N HIS A 179 10.46 -7.65 16.75
CA HIS A 179 11.43 -7.43 17.82
C HIS A 179 12.71 -8.19 17.48
N PRO A 180 13.89 -7.54 17.55
CA PRO A 180 15.17 -8.19 17.31
C PRO A 180 15.49 -9.28 18.34
#